data_d7049e15bf19ee3ea5c8ce6d86af0e21
#
_entry.id   d7049e15bf19ee3ea5c8ce6d86af0e21
#
_cell.length_a   1.000
_cell.length_b   1.000
_cell.length_c   1.000
_cell.angle_alpha   90.00
_cell.angle_beta   90.00
_cell.angle_gamma   90.00
#
_symmetry.space_group_name_H-M   'P 1'
#
loop_
_entity.id
_entity.type
_entity.pdbx_description
1 polymer ?
#
loop_
_entity_poly.entity_id
_entity_poly.type
_entity_poly.pdbx_seq_one_letter_code
_entity_poly.pdbx_strand_id
1 'polypeptide(L)'
;CPRGLMPLENDIDKNLDPEGYRMEIGKNGVRISAGAPAGVFYAAQTLRKSLAVTKELPAATIEDAPEFHYRGAHFDVSRHFFTVDEVKTYLDMMALHNMNTFHWHLTDDQGWRIEIKKYPRLHEIGSVRKETLVGHAHAKPHVYDGKPYGGYYTQDQILDVIKYAAERHIEIIPEIDLPGHMMAALAAYPELGCTGGPYEVWTKWGISKDVLCAGNPLIYEFLDNVMKEVVALFPSKYIHIGGDECPKDSWKKCPKCQAEAEKLGLTDDEIGTKEQKLQNHIMKHVADYLANYGRSVIGWD
;
A
#
# COMPACT_ATOMS: atom_id res chain seq x y z
N CYS A 1 20.31 -27.79 38.84
CA CYS A 1 20.06 -26.36 38.75
C CYS A 1 19.05 -26.10 37.63
N PRO A 2 17.99 -25.36 37.87
CA PRO A 2 17.24 -24.83 36.75
C PRO A 2 18.22 -23.98 35.97
N ARG A 3 18.31 -24.21 34.66
CA ARG A 3 19.12 -23.37 33.75
C ARG A 3 18.52 -21.98 33.81
N GLY A 4 19.20 -21.07 34.56
CA GLY A 4 18.74 -19.71 34.74
C GLY A 4 18.63 -19.03 33.38
N LEU A 5 17.53 -18.31 33.18
CA LEU A 5 17.39 -17.39 32.06
C LEU A 5 18.54 -16.39 32.14
N MET A 6 19.32 -16.26 31.08
CA MET A 6 20.35 -15.23 30.99
C MET A 6 19.68 -13.87 31.00
N PRO A 7 20.12 -12.91 31.83
CA PRO A 7 19.52 -11.58 31.82
C PRO A 7 19.73 -10.92 30.48
N LEU A 8 18.65 -10.30 29.98
CA LEU A 8 18.66 -9.41 28.83
C LEU A 8 18.37 -8.01 29.36
N GLU A 9 19.36 -7.13 29.28
CA GLU A 9 19.23 -5.74 29.70
C GLU A 9 19.26 -4.85 28.46
N ASN A 10 18.45 -3.78 28.46
CA ASN A 10 18.51 -2.76 27.41
C ASN A 10 18.44 -1.35 28.01
N ASP A 11 19.10 -0.41 27.33
CA ASP A 11 19.10 1.01 27.64
C ASP A 11 19.10 1.85 26.34
N ILE A 12 18.68 3.11 26.45
CA ILE A 12 18.67 4.04 25.33
C ILE A 12 19.87 5.00 25.44
N ASP A 13 20.74 4.95 24.43
CA ASP A 13 21.85 5.88 24.24
C ASP A 13 21.57 6.76 23.01
N LYS A 14 21.18 8.01 23.26
CA LYS A 14 20.84 8.98 22.22
C LYS A 14 22.00 9.41 21.32
N ASN A 15 23.24 8.99 21.63
CA ASN A 15 24.38 9.22 20.75
C ASN A 15 24.45 8.21 19.58
N LEU A 16 23.69 7.10 19.68
CA LEU A 16 23.56 6.13 18.59
C LEU A 16 22.49 6.57 17.59
N ASP A 17 22.56 6.04 16.37
CA ASP A 17 21.51 6.19 15.38
C ASP A 17 20.18 5.69 15.95
N PRO A 18 19.02 6.34 15.71
CA PRO A 18 17.72 5.90 16.24
C PRO A 18 17.37 4.44 15.92
N GLU A 19 17.83 3.90 14.82
CA GLU A 19 17.66 2.50 14.42
C GLU A 19 18.92 1.65 14.72
N GLY A 20 19.99 2.26 15.21
CA GLY A 20 21.25 1.61 15.54
C GLY A 20 21.27 1.02 16.94
N TYR A 21 22.19 0.09 17.15
CA TYR A 21 22.41 -0.54 18.47
C TYR A 21 23.84 -1.01 18.64
N ARG A 22 24.22 -1.16 19.92
CA ARG A 22 25.39 -1.91 20.38
C ARG A 22 24.90 -3.04 21.25
N MET A 23 25.30 -4.27 20.97
CA MET A 23 24.95 -5.46 21.72
C MET A 23 26.20 -6.15 22.25
N GLU A 24 26.30 -6.32 23.55
CA GLU A 24 27.39 -7.03 24.24
C GLU A 24 26.89 -8.38 24.75
N ILE A 25 27.51 -9.45 24.27
CA ILE A 25 27.22 -10.83 24.64
C ILE A 25 28.34 -11.34 25.52
N GLY A 26 28.04 -11.74 26.75
CA GLY A 26 29.03 -12.21 27.71
C GLY A 26 28.52 -13.34 28.58
N LYS A 27 29.37 -13.81 29.49
CA LYS A 27 29.04 -14.89 30.41
C LYS A 27 27.84 -14.57 31.34
N ASN A 28 27.60 -13.28 31.59
CA ASN A 28 26.58 -12.79 32.51
C ASN A 28 25.25 -12.46 31.84
N GLY A 29 25.17 -12.54 30.52
CA GLY A 29 23.96 -12.20 29.76
C GLY A 29 24.24 -11.39 28.50
N VAL A 30 23.19 -10.75 28.00
CA VAL A 30 23.21 -9.87 26.83
C VAL A 30 22.77 -8.48 27.26
N ARG A 31 23.57 -7.47 26.89
CA ARG A 31 23.24 -6.06 27.09
C ARG A 31 23.10 -5.38 25.74
N ILE A 32 22.02 -4.62 25.57
CA ILE A 32 21.72 -3.86 24.34
C ILE A 32 21.63 -2.38 24.71
N SER A 33 22.46 -1.54 24.08
CA SER A 33 22.33 -0.08 24.08
C SER A 33 21.91 0.36 22.68
N ALA A 34 20.83 1.14 22.55
CA ALA A 34 20.25 1.51 21.26
C ALA A 34 19.85 2.99 21.23
N GLY A 35 19.83 3.59 20.04
CA GLY A 35 19.47 5.00 19.88
C GLY A 35 17.99 5.29 20.18
N ALA A 36 17.10 4.32 19.88
CA ALA A 36 15.68 4.37 20.18
C ALA A 36 15.12 2.93 20.28
N PRO A 37 13.82 2.75 20.65
CA PRO A 37 13.20 1.42 20.74
C PRO A 37 13.31 0.56 19.47
N ALA A 38 13.37 1.19 18.27
CA ALA A 38 13.59 0.48 17.01
C ALA A 38 14.94 -0.24 16.97
N GLY A 39 16.03 0.40 17.46
CA GLY A 39 17.34 -0.23 17.56
C GLY A 39 17.34 -1.42 18.49
N VAL A 40 16.62 -1.36 19.63
CA VAL A 40 16.45 -2.52 20.55
C VAL A 40 15.74 -3.66 19.80
N PHE A 41 14.71 -3.35 19.03
CA PHE A 41 13.98 -4.35 18.23
C PHE A 41 14.90 -5.01 17.19
N TYR A 42 15.73 -4.25 16.46
CA TYR A 42 16.66 -4.81 15.48
C TYR A 42 17.77 -5.64 16.13
N ALA A 43 18.29 -5.22 17.29
CA ALA A 43 19.20 -6.03 18.08
C ALA A 43 18.58 -7.38 18.47
N ALA A 44 17.29 -7.37 18.89
CA ALA A 44 16.54 -8.58 19.20
C ALA A 44 16.36 -9.49 17.95
N GLN A 45 16.14 -8.90 16.76
CA GLN A 45 16.08 -9.69 15.52
C GLN A 45 17.44 -10.32 15.17
N THR A 46 18.54 -9.62 15.39
CA THR A 46 19.91 -10.17 15.23
C THR A 46 20.15 -11.33 16.19
N LEU A 47 19.81 -11.16 17.46
CA LEU A 47 19.90 -12.22 18.45
C LEU A 47 19.04 -13.45 18.07
N ARG A 48 17.79 -13.22 17.67
CA ARG A 48 16.86 -14.28 17.22
C ARG A 48 17.42 -15.07 16.03
N LYS A 49 17.94 -14.36 15.01
CA LYS A 49 18.55 -15.00 13.83
C LYS A 49 19.78 -15.81 14.20
N SER A 50 20.65 -15.27 15.07
CA SER A 50 21.85 -15.95 15.52
C SER A 50 21.52 -17.24 16.31
N LEU A 51 20.55 -17.18 17.20
CA LEU A 51 20.09 -18.34 18.00
C LEU A 51 19.37 -19.40 17.14
N ALA A 52 18.79 -19.03 16.01
CA ALA A 52 18.20 -20.00 15.08
C ALA A 52 19.27 -20.83 14.36
N VAL A 53 20.47 -20.28 14.18
CA VAL A 53 21.61 -20.96 13.49
C VAL A 53 22.47 -21.71 14.50
N THR A 54 22.71 -21.11 15.68
CA THR A 54 23.59 -21.66 16.73
C THR A 54 22.87 -21.76 18.04
N LYS A 55 23.04 -22.86 18.78
CA LYS A 55 22.45 -23.01 20.13
C LYS A 55 23.18 -22.21 21.20
N GLU A 56 24.40 -21.76 20.94
CA GLU A 56 25.25 -21.01 21.84
C GLU A 56 25.84 -19.81 21.09
N LEU A 57 25.88 -18.67 21.76
CA LEU A 57 26.47 -17.45 21.22
C LEU A 57 27.86 -17.24 21.81
N PRO A 58 28.89 -16.99 21.02
CA PRO A 58 30.21 -16.59 21.55
C PRO A 58 30.11 -15.23 22.22
N ALA A 59 31.02 -14.99 23.18
CA ALA A 59 31.21 -13.64 23.72
C ALA A 59 31.62 -12.70 22.57
N ALA A 60 30.86 -11.63 22.38
CA ALA A 60 31.06 -10.70 21.27
C ALA A 60 30.45 -9.34 21.58
N THR A 61 30.96 -8.31 20.89
CA THR A 61 30.32 -7.00 20.77
C THR A 61 29.89 -6.81 19.32
N ILE A 62 28.63 -6.48 19.12
CA ILE A 62 28.04 -6.20 17.80
C ILE A 62 27.58 -4.74 17.83
N GLU A 63 28.07 -3.96 16.87
CA GLU A 63 27.60 -2.60 16.60
C GLU A 63 27.01 -2.59 15.19
N ASP A 64 25.76 -2.14 15.06
CA ASP A 64 25.05 -2.15 13.78
C ASP A 64 24.07 -0.99 13.70
N ALA A 65 23.92 -0.45 12.50
CA ALA A 65 22.95 0.56 12.15
C ALA A 65 22.58 0.40 10.67
N PRO A 66 21.34 0.69 10.28
CA PRO A 66 20.96 0.59 8.87
C PRO A 66 21.65 1.69 8.04
N GLU A 67 22.16 1.32 6.87
CA GLU A 67 22.72 2.28 5.90
C GLU A 67 21.61 3.12 5.25
N PHE A 68 20.42 2.54 5.05
CA PHE A 68 19.26 3.19 4.45
C PHE A 68 18.13 3.34 5.45
N HIS A 69 17.59 4.55 5.60
CA HIS A 69 16.44 4.81 6.48
C HIS A 69 15.14 4.24 5.90
N TYR A 70 14.98 4.20 4.58
CA TYR A 70 13.82 3.58 3.92
C TYR A 70 14.17 2.16 3.46
N ARG A 71 13.52 1.18 4.07
CA ARG A 71 13.68 -0.25 3.74
C ARG A 71 12.31 -0.86 3.55
N GLY A 72 11.76 -0.65 2.35
CA GLY A 72 10.38 -0.96 2.01
C GLY A 72 10.20 -2.30 1.32
N ALA A 73 9.01 -2.86 1.49
CA ALA A 73 8.49 -3.96 0.67
C ALA A 73 7.05 -3.65 0.25
N HIS A 74 6.74 -3.94 -1.01
CA HIS A 74 5.43 -3.77 -1.62
C HIS A 74 4.65 -5.07 -1.57
N PHE A 75 3.34 -4.99 -1.28
CA PHE A 75 2.45 -6.15 -1.26
C PHE A 75 1.13 -5.83 -1.96
N ASP A 76 0.95 -6.42 -3.14
CA ASP A 76 -0.28 -6.32 -3.92
C ASP A 76 -1.31 -7.32 -3.43
N VAL A 77 -2.31 -6.83 -2.71
CA VAL A 77 -3.45 -7.63 -2.22
C VAL A 77 -4.69 -7.47 -3.10
N SER A 78 -4.61 -6.64 -4.13
CA SER A 78 -5.70 -6.35 -5.05
C SER A 78 -5.83 -7.42 -6.12
N ARG A 79 -4.74 -7.74 -6.84
CA ARG A 79 -4.77 -8.79 -7.86
C ARG A 79 -4.98 -10.18 -7.25
N HIS A 80 -4.45 -10.38 -6.05
CA HIS A 80 -4.74 -11.56 -5.23
C HIS A 80 -5.03 -11.13 -3.79
N PHE A 81 -6.18 -11.51 -3.24
CA PHE A 81 -6.54 -11.19 -1.86
C PHE A 81 -5.82 -12.11 -0.89
N PHE A 82 -5.19 -11.52 0.12
CA PHE A 82 -4.54 -12.22 1.23
C PHE A 82 -5.29 -11.91 2.53
N THR A 83 -5.44 -12.90 3.38
CA THR A 83 -6.07 -12.74 4.69
C THR A 83 -5.22 -11.87 5.63
N VAL A 84 -5.84 -11.38 6.71
CA VAL A 84 -5.11 -10.61 7.74
C VAL A 84 -3.93 -11.40 8.31
N ASP A 85 -4.08 -12.70 8.51
CA ASP A 85 -3.01 -13.56 9.06
C ASP A 85 -1.85 -13.71 8.07
N GLU A 86 -2.12 -13.77 6.77
CA GLU A 86 -1.08 -13.78 5.73
C GLU A 86 -0.36 -12.44 5.65
N VAL A 87 -1.08 -11.32 5.74
CA VAL A 87 -0.47 -9.97 5.83
C VAL A 87 0.42 -9.86 7.08
N LYS A 88 -0.03 -10.34 8.24
CA LYS A 88 0.79 -10.37 9.46
C LYS A 88 2.02 -11.26 9.31
N THR A 89 1.90 -12.40 8.64
CA THR A 89 3.05 -13.26 8.31
C THR A 89 4.06 -12.52 7.43
N TYR A 90 3.58 -11.75 6.43
CA TYR A 90 4.46 -10.92 5.61
C TYR A 90 5.19 -9.85 6.43
N LEU A 91 4.50 -9.18 7.35
CA LEU A 91 5.10 -8.23 8.30
C LEU A 91 6.14 -8.88 9.22
N ASP A 92 5.93 -10.12 9.66
CA ASP A 92 6.92 -10.88 10.43
C ASP A 92 8.19 -11.16 9.63
N MET A 93 8.04 -11.48 8.34
CA MET A 93 9.17 -11.66 7.43
C MET A 93 9.92 -10.35 7.21
N MET A 94 9.21 -9.25 7.00
CA MET A 94 9.81 -7.91 6.92
C MET A 94 10.60 -7.55 8.17
N ALA A 95 10.02 -7.79 9.35
CA ALA A 95 10.67 -7.56 10.64
C ALA A 95 11.95 -8.38 10.81
N LEU A 96 11.92 -9.66 10.38
CA LEU A 96 13.11 -10.52 10.40
C LEU A 96 14.26 -9.98 9.53
N HIS A 97 13.93 -9.27 8.45
CA HIS A 97 14.88 -8.64 7.55
C HIS A 97 15.17 -7.16 7.88
N ASN A 98 14.74 -6.67 9.04
CA ASN A 98 14.91 -5.29 9.50
C ASN A 98 14.33 -4.25 8.51
N MET A 99 13.28 -4.62 7.79
CA MET A 99 12.53 -3.69 6.94
C MET A 99 11.56 -2.87 7.80
N ASN A 100 11.36 -1.60 7.45
CA ASN A 100 10.61 -0.66 8.25
C ASN A 100 9.44 0.04 7.52
N THR A 101 9.22 -0.28 6.25
CA THR A 101 8.17 0.36 5.44
C THR A 101 7.41 -0.67 4.64
N PHE A 102 6.10 -0.78 4.89
CA PHE A 102 5.19 -1.68 4.19
C PHE A 102 4.30 -0.90 3.24
N HIS A 103 4.52 -1.03 1.94
CA HIS A 103 3.67 -0.46 0.91
C HIS A 103 2.52 -1.42 0.62
N TRP A 104 1.30 -1.06 1.04
CA TRP A 104 0.12 -1.91 0.95
C TRP A 104 -0.77 -1.46 -0.20
N HIS A 105 -0.70 -2.17 -1.32
CA HIS A 105 -1.48 -1.91 -2.54
C HIS A 105 -2.89 -2.48 -2.39
N LEU A 106 -3.83 -1.62 -2.01
CA LEU A 106 -5.17 -2.02 -1.54
C LEU A 106 -6.24 -2.01 -2.64
N THR A 107 -6.02 -1.32 -3.75
CA THR A 107 -7.04 -1.15 -4.79
C THR A 107 -6.46 -1.23 -6.18
N ASP A 108 -7.16 -1.95 -7.08
CA ASP A 108 -6.80 -2.09 -8.47
C ASP A 108 -8.02 -2.58 -9.30
N ASP A 109 -7.85 -2.77 -10.60
CA ASP A 109 -8.88 -3.25 -11.52
C ASP A 109 -9.53 -4.57 -11.08
N GLN A 110 -8.75 -5.47 -10.43
CA GLN A 110 -9.16 -6.82 -10.07
C GLN A 110 -9.79 -6.92 -8.68
N GLY A 111 -9.78 -5.86 -7.90
CA GLY A 111 -10.43 -5.83 -6.59
C GLY A 111 -10.15 -4.58 -5.76
N TRP A 112 -11.16 -4.14 -5.06
CA TRP A 112 -11.12 -3.11 -4.04
C TRP A 112 -11.06 -3.77 -2.66
N ARG A 113 -9.99 -3.57 -1.89
CA ARG A 113 -9.73 -4.36 -0.67
C ARG A 113 -9.91 -3.61 0.65
N ILE A 114 -10.20 -2.32 0.62
CA ILE A 114 -10.39 -1.50 1.82
C ILE A 114 -11.86 -1.11 2.00
N GLU A 115 -12.41 -1.32 3.21
CA GLU A 115 -13.74 -0.83 3.55
C GLU A 115 -13.76 0.70 3.59
N ILE A 116 -14.67 1.29 2.79
CA ILE A 116 -15.00 2.71 2.82
C ILE A 116 -16.47 2.83 3.22
N LYS A 117 -16.72 3.30 4.43
CA LYS A 117 -18.09 3.30 5.00
C LYS A 117 -19.03 4.20 4.23
N LYS A 118 -18.53 5.31 3.68
CA LYS A 118 -19.35 6.21 2.84
C LYS A 118 -19.73 5.58 1.50
N TYR A 119 -18.94 4.63 1.01
CA TYR A 119 -19.15 3.96 -0.28
C TYR A 119 -19.18 2.43 -0.13
N PRO A 120 -20.21 1.86 0.52
CA PRO A 120 -20.23 0.43 0.88
C PRO A 120 -20.15 -0.50 -0.34
N ARG A 121 -20.70 -0.10 -1.50
CA ARG A 121 -20.61 -0.89 -2.73
C ARG A 121 -19.17 -1.16 -3.19
N LEU A 122 -18.19 -0.34 -2.77
CA LEU A 122 -16.78 -0.61 -3.07
C LEU A 122 -16.32 -1.97 -2.54
N HIS A 123 -16.70 -2.32 -1.30
CA HIS A 123 -16.34 -3.60 -0.71
C HIS A 123 -17.43 -4.67 -0.93
N GLU A 124 -18.70 -4.33 -1.14
CA GLU A 124 -19.75 -5.28 -1.42
C GLU A 124 -19.68 -5.82 -2.86
N ILE A 125 -19.37 -4.97 -3.84
CA ILE A 125 -19.30 -5.29 -5.27
C ILE A 125 -17.85 -5.30 -5.77
N GLY A 126 -17.09 -4.24 -5.52
CA GLY A 126 -15.76 -4.07 -6.04
C GLY A 126 -14.73 -5.05 -5.49
N SER A 127 -15.00 -5.70 -4.36
CA SER A 127 -14.07 -6.66 -3.75
C SER A 127 -14.13 -8.06 -4.37
N VAL A 128 -15.11 -8.36 -5.23
CA VAL A 128 -15.33 -9.71 -5.77
C VAL A 128 -15.40 -9.67 -7.29
N ARG A 129 -14.50 -10.41 -7.96
CA ARG A 129 -14.61 -10.71 -9.39
C ARG A 129 -15.33 -12.03 -9.62
N LYS A 130 -16.06 -12.14 -10.71
CA LYS A 130 -16.92 -13.32 -11.02
C LYS A 130 -16.12 -14.60 -11.31
N GLU A 131 -14.89 -14.45 -11.81
CA GLU A 131 -14.00 -15.54 -12.20
C GLU A 131 -12.57 -15.01 -12.36
N THR A 132 -11.60 -15.89 -12.53
CA THR A 132 -10.22 -15.51 -12.77
C THR A 132 -9.69 -16.22 -14.02
N LEU A 133 -8.94 -15.49 -14.86
CA LEU A 133 -8.22 -16.05 -16.00
C LEU A 133 -7.20 -17.09 -15.52
N VAL A 134 -7.23 -18.28 -16.11
CA VAL A 134 -6.25 -19.33 -15.88
C VAL A 134 -5.07 -19.13 -16.83
N GLY A 135 -3.88 -18.98 -16.25
CA GLY A 135 -2.65 -18.74 -17.01
C GLY A 135 -2.47 -17.26 -17.41
N HIS A 136 -1.63 -17.04 -18.41
CA HIS A 136 -1.21 -15.70 -18.80
C HIS A 136 -2.18 -15.04 -19.78
N ALA A 137 -2.43 -13.72 -19.64
CA ALA A 137 -3.37 -12.97 -20.45
C ALA A 137 -3.04 -12.93 -21.96
N HIS A 138 -1.79 -13.19 -22.37
CA HIS A 138 -1.40 -13.31 -23.77
C HIS A 138 -1.69 -14.69 -24.38
N ALA A 139 -1.88 -15.72 -23.54
CA ALA A 139 -2.25 -17.05 -24.04
C ALA A 139 -3.69 -17.06 -24.57
N LYS A 140 -3.88 -17.68 -25.73
CA LYS A 140 -5.19 -17.79 -26.39
C LYS A 140 -5.48 -19.25 -26.75
N PRO A 141 -6.74 -19.71 -26.64
CA PRO A 141 -7.91 -18.96 -26.17
C PRO A 141 -7.85 -18.70 -24.66
N HIS A 142 -8.52 -17.64 -24.19
CA HIS A 142 -8.68 -17.42 -22.75
C HIS A 142 -9.58 -18.50 -22.12
N VAL A 143 -9.12 -19.07 -21.00
CA VAL A 143 -9.86 -20.01 -20.16
C VAL A 143 -10.02 -19.38 -18.79
N TYR A 144 -11.20 -19.43 -18.23
CA TYR A 144 -11.49 -18.90 -16.90
C TYR A 144 -11.88 -20.04 -15.95
N ASP A 145 -11.61 -19.84 -14.65
CA ASP A 145 -11.91 -20.85 -13.63
C ASP A 145 -13.40 -20.94 -13.26
N GLY A 146 -14.20 -19.96 -13.68
CA GLY A 146 -15.65 -19.89 -13.42
C GLY A 146 -15.99 -19.78 -11.93
N LYS A 147 -15.06 -19.32 -11.07
CA LYS A 147 -15.26 -19.24 -9.62
C LYS A 147 -15.16 -17.79 -9.16
N PRO A 148 -16.15 -17.27 -8.42
CA PRO A 148 -16.01 -15.97 -7.76
C PRO A 148 -14.80 -15.95 -6.84
N TYR A 149 -14.03 -14.85 -6.90
CA TYR A 149 -12.83 -14.66 -6.09
C TYR A 149 -12.76 -13.25 -5.54
N GLY A 150 -12.47 -13.13 -4.25
CA GLY A 150 -12.33 -11.82 -3.64
C GLY A 150 -12.23 -11.83 -2.13
N GLY A 151 -12.36 -10.67 -1.56
CA GLY A 151 -12.28 -10.38 -0.14
C GLY A 151 -11.91 -8.92 0.07
N TYR A 152 -12.04 -8.44 1.29
CA TYR A 152 -11.66 -7.09 1.68
C TYR A 152 -11.31 -7.05 3.17
N TYR A 153 -10.69 -5.98 3.61
CA TYR A 153 -10.40 -5.71 5.00
C TYR A 153 -11.40 -4.69 5.54
N THR A 154 -12.03 -5.02 6.68
CA THR A 154 -12.80 -4.04 7.44
C THR A 154 -11.85 -3.00 8.05
N GLN A 155 -12.37 -1.83 8.41
CA GLN A 155 -11.55 -0.80 9.06
C GLN A 155 -10.94 -1.31 10.38
N ASP A 156 -11.65 -2.14 11.13
CA ASP A 156 -11.14 -2.76 12.35
C ASP A 156 -9.96 -3.71 12.06
N GLN A 157 -10.04 -4.49 10.98
CA GLN A 157 -8.94 -5.35 10.54
C GLN A 157 -7.72 -4.54 10.09
N ILE A 158 -7.94 -3.42 9.41
CA ILE A 158 -6.86 -2.50 9.02
C ILE A 158 -6.17 -1.92 10.25
N LEU A 159 -6.93 -1.46 11.25
CA LEU A 159 -6.38 -0.95 12.51
C LEU A 159 -5.59 -2.01 13.27
N ASP A 160 -6.06 -3.26 13.26
CA ASP A 160 -5.34 -4.40 13.86
C ASP A 160 -4.00 -4.66 13.13
N VAL A 161 -3.98 -4.61 11.80
CA VAL A 161 -2.74 -4.74 11.01
C VAL A 161 -1.79 -3.57 11.27
N ILE A 162 -2.29 -2.33 11.35
CA ILE A 162 -1.49 -1.14 11.64
C ILE A 162 -0.83 -1.27 13.02
N LYS A 163 -1.59 -1.68 14.03
CA LYS A 163 -1.06 -1.92 15.38
C LYS A 163 0.03 -3.00 15.35
N TYR A 164 -0.23 -4.10 14.66
CA TYR A 164 0.71 -5.22 14.53
C TYR A 164 2.03 -4.81 13.86
N ALA A 165 1.96 -3.97 12.83
CA ALA A 165 3.12 -3.39 12.15
C ALA A 165 3.89 -2.42 13.07
N ALA A 166 3.18 -1.56 13.80
CA ALA A 166 3.79 -0.59 14.73
C ALA A 166 4.59 -1.28 15.85
N GLU A 167 4.12 -2.42 16.36
CA GLU A 167 4.85 -3.24 17.34
C GLU A 167 6.17 -3.83 16.77
N ARG A 168 6.33 -3.79 15.44
CA ARG A 168 7.53 -4.24 14.68
C ARG A 168 8.33 -3.08 14.12
N HIS A 169 7.99 -1.84 14.49
CA HIS A 169 8.59 -0.63 13.95
C HIS A 169 8.48 -0.53 12.41
N ILE A 170 7.35 -1.01 11.85
CA ILE A 170 7.04 -0.94 10.43
C ILE A 170 5.94 0.10 10.23
N GLU A 171 6.20 1.12 9.43
CA GLU A 171 5.21 2.07 8.94
C GLU A 171 4.46 1.48 7.74
N ILE A 172 3.13 1.66 7.70
CA ILE A 172 2.32 1.22 6.55
C ILE A 172 1.99 2.43 5.68
N ILE A 173 2.41 2.39 4.41
CA ILE A 173 2.01 3.32 3.37
C ILE A 173 0.88 2.66 2.57
N PRO A 174 -0.39 3.11 2.72
CA PRO A 174 -1.49 2.58 1.92
C PRO A 174 -1.44 3.13 0.50
N GLU A 175 -1.83 2.30 -0.47
CA GLU A 175 -2.03 2.73 -1.84
C GLU A 175 -3.49 2.62 -2.25
N ILE A 176 -4.02 3.72 -2.78
CA ILE A 176 -5.27 3.81 -3.52
C ILE A 176 -4.91 4.30 -4.91
N ASP A 177 -4.83 3.39 -5.86
CA ASP A 177 -4.42 3.70 -7.22
C ASP A 177 -5.51 4.45 -7.99
N LEU A 178 -5.13 5.53 -8.65
CA LEU A 178 -6.04 6.41 -9.41
C LEU A 178 -5.26 7.20 -10.49
N PRO A 179 -5.91 7.74 -11.52
CA PRO A 179 -7.31 7.55 -11.94
C PRO A 179 -7.52 6.35 -12.85
N GLY A 180 -6.45 5.65 -13.24
CA GLY A 180 -6.43 4.31 -13.80
C GLY A 180 -6.64 3.26 -12.73
N HIS A 181 -6.60 1.97 -13.08
CA HIS A 181 -6.72 0.84 -12.14
C HIS A 181 -7.97 0.91 -11.22
N MET A 182 -9.04 1.53 -11.71
CA MET A 182 -10.27 1.82 -10.97
C MET A 182 -11.47 0.97 -11.41
N MET A 183 -11.24 -0.12 -12.16
CA MET A 183 -12.34 -0.95 -12.68
C MET A 183 -13.21 -1.55 -11.58
N ALA A 184 -12.61 -1.93 -10.45
CA ALA A 184 -13.36 -2.40 -9.29
C ALA A 184 -14.28 -1.31 -8.70
N ALA A 185 -13.80 -0.06 -8.64
CA ALA A 185 -14.61 1.07 -8.22
C ALA A 185 -15.69 1.42 -9.24
N LEU A 186 -15.39 1.36 -10.53
CA LEU A 186 -16.36 1.59 -11.61
C LEU A 186 -17.45 0.52 -11.64
N ALA A 187 -17.13 -0.74 -11.36
CA ALA A 187 -18.12 -1.79 -11.22
C ALA A 187 -19.11 -1.52 -10.07
N ALA A 188 -18.62 -0.92 -8.99
CA ALA A 188 -19.43 -0.53 -7.84
C ALA A 188 -20.23 0.77 -8.08
N TYR A 189 -19.63 1.76 -8.74
CA TYR A 189 -20.17 3.10 -8.99
C TYR A 189 -19.97 3.50 -10.45
N PRO A 190 -20.74 2.94 -11.39
CA PRO A 190 -20.53 3.10 -12.82
C PRO A 190 -20.68 4.56 -13.29
N GLU A 191 -21.39 5.38 -12.55
CA GLU A 191 -21.52 6.82 -12.80
C GLU A 191 -20.19 7.59 -12.74
N LEU A 192 -19.15 7.02 -12.11
CA LEU A 192 -17.81 7.62 -12.05
C LEU A 192 -17.02 7.47 -13.36
N GLY A 193 -17.45 6.56 -14.24
CA GLY A 193 -16.80 6.31 -15.52
C GLY A 193 -17.32 7.17 -16.66
N CYS A 194 -16.60 7.20 -17.77
CA CYS A 194 -16.94 8.02 -18.94
C CYS A 194 -18.26 7.61 -19.62
N THR A 195 -18.58 6.31 -19.62
CA THR A 195 -19.78 5.76 -20.28
C THR A 195 -20.96 5.57 -19.34
N GLY A 196 -20.74 5.59 -18.02
CA GLY A 196 -21.75 5.24 -17.04
C GLY A 196 -22.03 3.74 -16.93
N GLY A 197 -21.19 2.89 -17.51
CA GLY A 197 -21.27 1.43 -17.44
C GLY A 197 -22.12 0.79 -18.55
N PRO A 198 -22.44 -0.50 -18.40
CA PRO A 198 -22.09 -1.35 -17.25
C PRO A 198 -20.59 -1.68 -17.22
N TYR A 199 -20.03 -1.79 -16.00
CA TYR A 199 -18.67 -2.23 -15.74
C TYR A 199 -18.67 -3.47 -14.85
N GLU A 200 -17.63 -4.30 -14.99
CA GLU A 200 -17.42 -5.50 -14.15
C GLU A 200 -16.01 -5.45 -13.56
N VAL A 201 -15.85 -5.99 -12.35
CA VAL A 201 -14.52 -6.17 -11.73
C VAL A 201 -13.65 -7.01 -12.65
N TRP A 202 -12.42 -6.57 -12.90
CA TRP A 202 -11.53 -7.16 -13.89
C TRP A 202 -11.13 -8.58 -13.52
N THR A 203 -11.14 -9.49 -14.50
CA THR A 203 -10.98 -10.93 -14.25
C THR A 203 -9.62 -11.49 -14.72
N LYS A 204 -8.74 -10.63 -15.21
CA LYS A 204 -7.45 -11.04 -15.81
C LYS A 204 -6.34 -10.04 -15.47
N TRP A 205 -5.12 -10.44 -15.68
CA TRP A 205 -3.96 -9.54 -15.65
C TRP A 205 -4.00 -8.59 -16.85
N GLY A 206 -3.56 -7.37 -16.63
CA GLY A 206 -3.48 -6.32 -17.64
C GLY A 206 -4.12 -5.02 -17.18
N ILE A 207 -4.19 -4.03 -18.05
CA ILE A 207 -4.66 -2.67 -17.80
C ILE A 207 -6.05 -2.52 -18.42
N SER A 208 -7.04 -2.09 -17.63
CA SER A 208 -8.34 -1.69 -18.16
C SER A 208 -8.23 -0.37 -18.91
N LYS A 209 -9.01 -0.23 -20.00
CA LYS A 209 -9.15 1.04 -20.73
C LYS A 209 -10.14 2.00 -20.11
N ASP A 210 -10.97 1.50 -19.20
CA ASP A 210 -11.95 2.30 -18.47
C ASP A 210 -11.30 2.83 -17.18
N VAL A 211 -11.39 4.14 -17.03
CA VAL A 211 -10.77 4.90 -15.94
C VAL A 211 -11.78 5.91 -15.40
N LEU A 212 -11.49 6.53 -14.26
CA LEU A 212 -12.36 7.61 -13.73
C LEU A 212 -12.57 8.69 -14.78
N CYS A 213 -13.78 9.21 -14.88
CA CYS A 213 -14.13 10.25 -15.84
C CYS A 213 -13.66 11.63 -15.38
N ALA A 214 -12.55 12.11 -15.90
CA ALA A 214 -11.93 13.38 -15.50
C ALA A 214 -12.86 14.61 -15.60
N GLY A 215 -13.82 14.59 -16.52
CA GLY A 215 -14.81 15.65 -16.67
C GLY A 215 -16.08 15.48 -15.85
N ASN A 216 -16.11 14.49 -14.95
CA ASN A 216 -17.24 14.27 -14.05
C ASN A 216 -16.94 14.83 -12.65
N PRO A 217 -17.65 15.88 -12.18
CA PRO A 217 -17.40 16.46 -10.87
C PRO A 217 -17.58 15.48 -9.70
N LEU A 218 -18.35 14.40 -9.88
CA LEU A 218 -18.57 13.39 -8.85
C LEU A 218 -17.27 12.63 -8.48
N ILE A 219 -16.29 12.53 -9.38
CA ILE A 219 -15.03 11.83 -9.05
C ILE A 219 -14.24 12.57 -7.98
N TYR A 220 -14.26 13.89 -7.97
CA TYR A 220 -13.54 14.71 -7.00
C TYR A 220 -14.14 14.54 -5.60
N GLU A 221 -15.47 14.60 -5.49
CA GLU A 221 -16.17 14.29 -4.24
C GLU A 221 -15.93 12.86 -3.77
N PHE A 222 -15.93 11.90 -4.70
CA PHE A 222 -15.65 10.50 -4.41
C PHE A 222 -14.23 10.32 -3.86
N LEU A 223 -13.22 10.87 -4.54
CA LEU A 223 -11.82 10.78 -4.14
C LEU A 223 -11.57 11.46 -2.78
N ASP A 224 -12.12 12.65 -2.56
CA ASP A 224 -12.01 13.36 -1.28
C ASP A 224 -12.56 12.52 -0.13
N ASN A 225 -13.73 11.92 -0.31
CA ASN A 225 -14.37 11.09 0.71
C ASN A 225 -13.59 9.79 0.98
N VAL A 226 -13.06 9.15 -0.06
CA VAL A 226 -12.20 7.97 0.08
C VAL A 226 -10.94 8.35 0.85
N MET A 227 -10.23 9.40 0.43
CA MET A 227 -9.00 9.85 1.09
C MET A 227 -9.24 10.31 2.52
N LYS A 228 -10.40 10.89 2.82
CA LYS A 228 -10.78 11.26 4.19
C LYS A 228 -10.79 10.05 5.13
N GLU A 229 -11.34 8.91 4.69
CA GLU A 229 -11.36 7.69 5.49
C GLU A 229 -9.96 7.05 5.56
N VAL A 230 -9.20 7.08 4.46
CA VAL A 230 -7.81 6.58 4.44
C VAL A 230 -6.92 7.32 5.43
N VAL A 231 -6.94 8.66 5.44
CA VAL A 231 -6.11 9.44 6.39
C VAL A 231 -6.57 9.29 7.85
N ALA A 232 -7.84 8.97 8.08
CA ALA A 232 -8.34 8.69 9.43
C ALA A 232 -7.85 7.34 9.97
N LEU A 233 -7.61 6.37 9.08
CA LEU A 233 -7.13 5.03 9.44
C LEU A 233 -5.60 4.98 9.56
N PHE A 234 -4.88 5.51 8.56
CA PHE A 234 -3.44 5.35 8.45
C PHE A 234 -2.69 6.55 9.02
N PRO A 235 -1.80 6.33 10.01
CA PRO A 235 -1.01 7.41 10.61
C PRO A 235 0.17 7.86 9.75
N SER A 236 0.50 7.14 8.68
CA SER A 236 1.64 7.39 7.81
C SER A 236 1.65 8.82 7.26
N LYS A 237 2.83 9.42 7.23
CA LYS A 237 3.04 10.70 6.54
C LYS A 237 2.75 10.59 5.04
N TYR A 238 2.97 9.43 4.47
CA TYR A 238 2.87 9.19 3.03
C TYR A 238 1.61 8.38 2.70
N ILE A 239 0.91 8.80 1.65
CA ILE A 239 -0.17 8.05 1.01
C ILE A 239 0.22 7.87 -0.46
N HIS A 240 0.24 6.62 -0.92
CA HIS A 240 0.51 6.33 -2.33
C HIS A 240 -0.80 6.42 -3.11
N ILE A 241 -0.79 7.18 -4.20
CA ILE A 241 -1.98 7.47 -5.02
C ILE A 241 -1.88 6.90 -6.44
N GLY A 242 -0.95 5.97 -6.67
CA GLY A 242 -0.76 5.32 -7.97
C GLY A 242 -0.31 6.28 -9.06
N GLY A 243 -1.10 6.40 -10.10
CA GLY A 243 -0.90 7.33 -11.21
C GLY A 243 -0.31 6.71 -12.45
N ASP A 244 0.05 5.43 -12.39
CA ASP A 244 0.61 4.69 -13.51
C ASP A 244 -0.47 4.22 -14.50
N GLU A 245 0.00 3.82 -15.66
CA GLU A 245 -0.72 3.05 -16.69
C GLU A 245 -2.16 3.51 -16.97
N CYS A 246 -2.48 4.80 -16.78
CA CYS A 246 -3.81 5.34 -17.03
C CYS A 246 -4.03 5.57 -18.53
N PRO A 247 -4.83 4.74 -19.24
CA PRO A 247 -5.09 4.94 -20.67
C PRO A 247 -5.92 6.20 -20.91
N LYS A 248 -5.60 6.92 -21.99
CA LYS A 248 -6.28 8.18 -22.38
C LYS A 248 -7.39 7.97 -23.41
N ASP A 249 -7.60 6.74 -23.88
CA ASP A 249 -8.55 6.41 -24.96
C ASP A 249 -9.99 6.82 -24.63
N SER A 250 -10.43 6.56 -23.40
CA SER A 250 -11.78 6.91 -22.95
C SER A 250 -11.93 8.43 -22.84
N TRP A 251 -10.94 9.14 -22.31
CA TRP A 251 -10.97 10.61 -22.19
C TRP A 251 -10.99 11.33 -23.52
N LYS A 252 -10.21 10.85 -24.51
CA LYS A 252 -10.20 11.41 -25.88
C LYS A 252 -11.57 11.39 -26.55
N LYS A 253 -12.40 10.41 -26.20
CA LYS A 253 -13.75 10.22 -26.78
C LYS A 253 -14.86 10.78 -25.90
N CYS A 254 -14.60 11.08 -24.63
CA CYS A 254 -15.60 11.52 -23.67
C CYS A 254 -15.85 13.03 -23.79
N PRO A 255 -17.07 13.47 -24.14
CA PRO A 255 -17.39 14.89 -24.26
C PRO A 255 -17.16 15.66 -22.96
N LYS A 256 -17.42 15.04 -21.80
CA LYS A 256 -17.22 15.65 -20.47
C LYS A 256 -15.73 15.91 -20.22
N CYS A 257 -14.85 14.93 -20.53
CA CYS A 257 -13.41 15.07 -20.33
C CYS A 257 -12.82 16.12 -21.28
N GLN A 258 -13.29 16.18 -22.54
CA GLN A 258 -12.86 17.17 -23.50
C GLN A 258 -13.30 18.58 -23.10
N ALA A 259 -14.54 18.74 -22.63
CA ALA A 259 -15.04 20.02 -22.13
C ALA A 259 -14.27 20.49 -20.88
N GLU A 260 -13.91 19.59 -19.98
CA GLU A 260 -13.11 19.95 -18.79
C GLU A 260 -11.69 20.34 -19.19
N ALA A 261 -11.06 19.61 -20.14
CA ALA A 261 -9.75 19.99 -20.67
C ALA A 261 -9.77 21.39 -21.31
N GLU A 262 -10.82 21.71 -22.08
CA GLU A 262 -11.02 23.04 -22.69
C GLU A 262 -11.21 24.12 -21.64
N LYS A 263 -12.07 23.89 -20.65
CA LYS A 263 -12.33 24.80 -19.51
C LYS A 263 -11.05 25.11 -18.72
N LEU A 264 -10.16 24.11 -18.56
CA LEU A 264 -8.87 24.27 -17.91
C LEU A 264 -7.79 24.86 -18.82
N GLY A 265 -8.10 25.14 -20.09
CA GLY A 265 -7.14 25.66 -21.08
C GLY A 265 -6.01 24.69 -21.42
N LEU A 266 -6.24 23.38 -21.28
CA LEU A 266 -5.22 22.36 -21.52
C LEU A 266 -5.07 22.12 -23.05
N THR A 267 -3.84 22.19 -23.51
CA THR A 267 -3.46 21.95 -24.92
C THR A 267 -2.29 20.99 -24.99
N ASP A 268 -2.14 20.35 -26.13
CA ASP A 268 -0.96 19.54 -26.42
C ASP A 268 0.26 20.45 -26.60
N ASP A 269 1.39 20.09 -26.01
CA ASP A 269 2.68 20.76 -26.16
C ASP A 269 3.84 19.78 -25.94
N GLU A 270 5.06 20.32 -25.80
CA GLU A 270 6.29 19.54 -25.61
C GLU A 270 6.31 18.74 -24.28
N ILE A 271 5.51 19.14 -23.27
CA ILE A 271 5.41 18.48 -21.97
C ILE A 271 4.47 17.27 -22.04
N GLY A 272 3.46 17.33 -22.89
CA GLY A 272 2.52 16.22 -23.05
C GLY A 272 1.18 16.61 -23.67
N THR A 273 0.33 15.61 -23.83
CA THR A 273 -1.01 15.79 -24.36
C THR A 273 -1.95 16.42 -23.32
N LYS A 274 -3.02 17.03 -23.77
CA LYS A 274 -4.04 17.61 -22.89
C LYS A 274 -4.65 16.57 -21.93
N GLU A 275 -4.75 15.31 -22.35
CA GLU A 275 -5.23 14.21 -21.51
C GLU A 275 -4.20 13.81 -20.41
N GLN A 276 -2.90 13.89 -20.70
CA GLN A 276 -1.87 13.71 -19.66
C GLN A 276 -1.94 14.84 -18.64
N LYS A 277 -2.12 16.07 -19.08
CA LYS A 277 -2.30 17.23 -18.21
C LYS A 277 -3.62 17.15 -17.41
N LEU A 278 -4.66 16.56 -18.00
CA LEU A 278 -5.93 16.30 -17.30
C LEU A 278 -5.75 15.25 -16.19
N GLN A 279 -4.89 14.23 -16.41
CA GLN A 279 -4.50 13.31 -15.33
C GLN A 279 -3.77 14.07 -14.22
N ASN A 280 -2.80 14.90 -14.57
CA ASN A 280 -2.08 15.71 -13.57
C ASN A 280 -3.01 16.60 -12.77
N HIS A 281 -4.10 17.11 -13.37
CA HIS A 281 -5.11 17.88 -12.67
C HIS A 281 -5.81 17.05 -11.57
N ILE A 282 -6.19 15.80 -11.86
CA ILE A 282 -6.78 14.89 -10.87
C ILE A 282 -5.77 14.56 -9.77
N MET A 283 -4.54 14.18 -10.15
CA MET A 283 -3.49 13.84 -9.20
C MET A 283 -3.17 15.02 -8.26
N LYS A 284 -3.10 16.23 -8.84
CA LYS A 284 -2.87 17.44 -8.05
C LYS A 284 -4.02 17.72 -7.09
N HIS A 285 -5.28 17.54 -7.50
CA HIS A 285 -6.43 17.70 -6.62
C HIS A 285 -6.32 16.81 -5.39
N VAL A 286 -6.00 15.52 -5.58
CA VAL A 286 -5.85 14.57 -4.48
C VAL A 286 -4.64 14.92 -3.61
N ALA A 287 -3.52 15.34 -4.22
CA ALA A 287 -2.34 15.77 -3.48
C ALA A 287 -2.62 17.01 -2.62
N ASP A 288 -3.29 18.01 -3.18
CA ASP A 288 -3.68 19.23 -2.44
C ASP A 288 -4.67 18.90 -1.30
N TYR A 289 -5.62 17.98 -1.55
CA TYR A 289 -6.54 17.51 -0.51
C TYR A 289 -5.80 16.84 0.65
N LEU A 290 -4.88 15.92 0.35
CA LEU A 290 -4.09 15.21 1.36
C LEU A 290 -3.14 16.16 2.12
N ALA A 291 -2.60 17.17 1.46
CA ALA A 291 -1.75 18.19 2.08
C ALA A 291 -2.48 18.95 3.20
N ASN A 292 -3.80 19.17 3.11
CA ASN A 292 -4.60 19.77 4.19
C ASN A 292 -4.63 18.93 5.47
N TYR A 293 -4.31 17.63 5.37
CA TYR A 293 -4.16 16.72 6.51
C TYR A 293 -2.69 16.49 6.90
N GLY A 294 -1.76 17.29 6.35
CA GLY A 294 -0.32 17.16 6.60
C GLY A 294 0.30 15.90 5.98
N ARG A 295 -0.35 15.31 4.97
CA ARG A 295 0.15 14.13 4.25
C ARG A 295 0.88 14.53 2.98
N SER A 296 1.86 13.74 2.61
CA SER A 296 2.57 13.83 1.33
C SER A 296 2.19 12.66 0.45
N VAL A 297 2.15 12.87 -0.85
CA VAL A 297 1.83 11.81 -1.81
C VAL A 297 3.06 11.13 -2.35
N ILE A 298 2.94 9.85 -2.68
CA ILE A 298 3.84 9.08 -3.52
C ILE A 298 3.04 8.62 -4.74
N GLY A 299 3.66 8.51 -5.89
CA GLY A 299 3.08 7.96 -7.12
C GLY A 299 4.09 7.13 -7.88
N TRP A 300 3.61 6.36 -8.83
CA TRP A 300 4.44 5.71 -9.84
C TRP A 300 4.91 6.72 -10.89
N ASP A 301 6.09 6.51 -11.46
CA ASP A 301 6.65 7.32 -12.57
C ASP A 301 6.42 6.70 -13.96
#